data_69de56dad96243ffc3c6b2d000719eec
#
_entry.id   69de56dad96243ffc3c6b2d000719eec
#
_cell.length_a   1.000
_cell.length_b   1.000
_cell.length_c   1.000
_cell.angle_alpha   90.00
_cell.angle_beta   90.00
_cell.angle_gamma   90.00
#
_symmetry.space_group_name_H-M   'P 1'
#
loop_
_entity.id
_entity.type
_entity.pdbx_description
1 polymer ?
#
loop_
_entity_poly.entity_id
_entity_poly.type
_entity_poly.pdbx_seq_one_letter_code
_entity_poly.pdbx_strand_id
1 'polypeptide(L)'
;MLYFVSTNKHKFYEIKQILAKHGITLKWHKLELKEEKNATLEKIAKSKAKQAYRKIKKPLIVEDTGIFFDGLTEFPGANAKRIYEKIGYAGLLRFASMKSGKAYFKTVICFTDGKRHILFSGKLRGKITERVYCKNKDVMPYERIFVPEGFNRPLCMLSRKKKNEISHRAKAAERLADWLKKNIEFGFKNV
;
A
#
# COMPACT_ATOMS: atom_id res chain seq x y z
N MET A 1 -4.79 21.12 4.14
CA MET A 1 -3.53 20.33 3.90
C MET A 1 -3.68 18.95 4.51
N LEU A 2 -3.37 17.87 3.77
CA LEU A 2 -3.47 16.47 4.22
C LEU A 2 -2.06 15.92 4.52
N TYR A 3 -1.92 15.19 5.62
CA TYR A 3 -0.67 14.56 6.00
C TYR A 3 -0.67 13.07 5.66
N PHE A 4 0.44 12.55 5.13
CA PHE A 4 0.70 11.11 5.01
C PHE A 4 1.71 10.68 6.06
N VAL A 5 1.31 9.77 6.93
CA VAL A 5 2.14 9.30 8.06
C VAL A 5 2.68 7.92 7.75
N SER A 6 3.98 7.86 7.48
CA SER A 6 4.68 6.62 7.14
C SER A 6 6.19 6.81 7.19
N THR A 7 6.94 5.77 7.51
CA THR A 7 8.40 5.72 7.35
C THR A 7 8.84 5.34 5.92
N ASN A 8 7.91 4.89 5.07
CA ASN A 8 8.23 4.38 3.73
C ASN A 8 8.10 5.46 2.65
N LYS A 9 9.26 5.87 2.09
CA LYS A 9 9.34 6.90 1.03
C LYS A 9 8.63 6.48 -0.27
N HIS A 10 8.68 5.19 -0.66
CA HIS A 10 8.05 4.72 -1.90
C HIS A 10 6.52 4.87 -1.83
N LYS A 11 5.91 4.48 -0.71
CA LYS A 11 4.47 4.65 -0.47
C LYS A 11 4.05 6.11 -0.56
N PHE A 12 4.85 7.02 0.06
CA PHE A 12 4.58 8.45 0.01
C PHE A 12 4.58 8.98 -1.42
N TYR A 13 5.64 8.72 -2.20
CA TYR A 13 5.76 9.25 -3.55
C TYR A 13 4.68 8.72 -4.50
N GLU A 14 4.29 7.45 -4.38
CA GLU A 14 3.21 6.86 -5.17
C GLU A 14 1.86 7.54 -4.87
N ILE A 15 1.48 7.64 -3.60
CA ILE A 15 0.21 8.28 -3.21
C ILE A 15 0.22 9.77 -3.55
N LYS A 16 1.33 10.48 -3.31
CA LYS A 16 1.48 11.91 -3.64
C LYS A 16 1.21 12.18 -5.11
N GLN A 17 1.79 11.38 -6.01
CA GLN A 17 1.59 11.55 -7.46
C GLN A 17 0.13 11.32 -7.88
N ILE A 18 -0.57 10.39 -7.24
CA ILE A 18 -1.97 10.11 -7.52
C ILE A 18 -2.85 11.26 -7.03
N LEU A 19 -2.71 11.66 -5.76
CA LEU A 19 -3.51 12.73 -5.16
C LEU A 19 -3.27 14.08 -5.83
N ALA A 20 -2.05 14.34 -6.32
CA ALA A 20 -1.72 15.57 -7.04
C ALA A 20 -2.53 15.73 -8.35
N LYS A 21 -2.87 14.64 -9.06
CA LYS A 21 -3.76 14.69 -10.23
C LYS A 21 -5.17 15.20 -9.91
N HIS A 22 -5.55 15.09 -8.64
CA HIS A 22 -6.85 15.56 -8.12
C HIS A 22 -6.75 16.92 -7.41
N GLY A 23 -5.61 17.62 -7.49
CA GLY A 23 -5.39 18.90 -6.82
C GLY A 23 -5.20 18.79 -5.30
N ILE A 24 -4.95 17.58 -4.77
CA ILE A 24 -4.80 17.34 -3.34
C ILE A 24 -3.33 17.35 -2.96
N THR A 25 -2.94 18.34 -2.15
CA THR A 25 -1.56 18.46 -1.62
C THR A 25 -1.37 17.52 -0.44
N LEU A 26 -0.34 16.66 -0.53
CA LEU A 26 0.02 15.69 0.50
C LEU A 26 1.38 16.04 1.12
N LYS A 27 1.44 16.23 2.42
CA LYS A 27 2.67 16.46 3.18
C LYS A 27 3.13 15.17 3.87
N TRP A 28 4.39 14.82 3.72
CA TRP A 28 4.96 13.64 4.39
C TRP A 28 5.29 13.95 5.85
N HIS A 29 4.83 13.08 6.75
CA HIS A 29 5.24 13.07 8.15
C HIS A 29 5.83 11.71 8.50
N LYS A 30 7.16 11.68 8.68
CA LYS A 30 7.88 10.46 9.00
C LYS A 30 7.70 10.16 10.51
N LEU A 31 6.87 9.16 10.80
CA LEU A 31 6.58 8.72 12.16
C LEU A 31 6.43 7.20 12.17
N GLU A 32 7.14 6.56 13.10
CA GLU A 32 6.96 5.15 13.37
C GLU A 32 5.73 4.91 14.23
N LEU A 33 4.90 3.97 13.81
CA LEU A 33 3.65 3.61 14.46
C LEU A 33 3.68 2.12 14.82
N LYS A 34 3.17 1.78 15.99
CA LYS A 34 3.08 0.39 16.42
C LYS A 34 2.07 -0.37 15.57
N GLU A 35 2.46 -1.56 15.12
CA GLU A 35 1.58 -2.47 14.37
C GLU A 35 1.01 -3.54 15.29
N GLU A 36 -0.29 -3.78 15.18
CA GLU A 36 -0.95 -4.90 15.85
C GLU A 36 -0.55 -6.21 15.16
N LYS A 37 -0.08 -7.17 15.94
CA LYS A 37 0.27 -8.49 15.41
C LYS A 37 -1.02 -9.26 15.07
N ASN A 38 -0.97 -10.06 14.01
CA ASN A 38 -2.07 -10.96 13.60
C ASN A 38 -3.42 -10.26 13.36
N ALA A 39 -3.40 -9.00 12.97
CA ALA A 39 -4.59 -8.22 12.65
C ALA A 39 -4.78 -8.06 11.13
N THR A 40 -6.00 -7.82 10.70
CA THR A 40 -6.30 -7.50 9.31
C THR A 40 -5.73 -6.13 8.93
N LEU A 41 -5.49 -5.89 7.63
CA LEU A 41 -5.01 -4.60 7.14
C LEU A 41 -5.89 -3.43 7.58
N GLU A 42 -7.22 -3.66 7.64
CA GLU A 42 -8.19 -2.67 8.09
C GLU A 42 -8.00 -2.30 9.56
N LYS A 43 -7.82 -3.30 10.43
CA LYS A 43 -7.57 -3.08 11.85
C LYS A 43 -6.24 -2.35 12.06
N ILE A 44 -5.17 -2.79 11.38
CA ILE A 44 -3.85 -2.16 11.44
C ILE A 44 -3.93 -0.71 10.98
N ALA A 45 -4.54 -0.42 9.83
CA ALA A 45 -4.68 0.94 9.31
C ALA A 45 -5.48 1.84 10.26
N LYS A 46 -6.60 1.37 10.83
CA LYS A 46 -7.37 2.13 11.82
C LYS A 46 -6.56 2.42 13.09
N SER A 47 -5.86 1.43 13.62
CA SER A 47 -4.99 1.58 14.80
C SER A 47 -3.88 2.61 14.56
N LYS A 48 -3.18 2.50 13.43
CA LYS A 48 -2.16 3.47 13.02
C LYS A 48 -2.72 4.88 12.86
N ALA A 49 -3.91 5.04 12.27
CA ALA A 49 -4.56 6.34 12.11
C ALA A 49 -4.85 7.00 13.47
N LYS A 50 -5.39 6.24 14.43
CA LYS A 50 -5.62 6.71 15.80
C LYS A 50 -4.32 7.15 16.49
N GLN A 51 -3.27 6.34 16.39
CA GLN A 51 -1.95 6.66 16.98
C GLN A 51 -1.36 7.93 16.36
N ALA A 52 -1.40 8.04 15.03
CA ALA A 52 -0.88 9.20 14.31
C ALA A 52 -1.65 10.48 14.66
N TYR A 53 -3.00 10.40 14.70
CA TYR A 53 -3.82 11.57 15.01
C TYR A 53 -3.60 12.09 16.44
N ARG A 54 -3.42 11.20 17.41
CA ARG A 54 -3.10 11.62 18.80
C ARG A 54 -1.84 12.49 18.86
N LYS A 55 -0.87 12.27 17.97
CA LYS A 55 0.40 13.02 17.93
C LYS A 55 0.32 14.28 17.07
N ILE A 56 -0.35 14.21 15.92
CA ILE A 56 -0.30 15.26 14.89
C ILE A 56 -1.46 16.25 15.03
N LYS A 57 -2.65 15.78 15.48
CA LYS A 57 -3.87 16.59 15.66
C LYS A 57 -4.30 17.34 14.40
N LYS A 58 -4.03 16.78 13.22
CA LYS A 58 -4.40 17.33 11.90
C LYS A 58 -4.93 16.21 11.02
N PRO A 59 -5.77 16.54 9.99
CA PRO A 59 -6.24 15.54 9.04
C PRO A 59 -5.09 14.78 8.40
N LEU A 60 -5.16 13.48 8.44
CA LEU A 60 -4.09 12.61 7.95
C LEU A 60 -4.61 11.31 7.33
N ILE A 61 -3.72 10.68 6.58
CA ILE A 61 -3.86 9.31 6.11
C ILE A 61 -2.68 8.47 6.57
N VAL A 62 -2.96 7.21 6.81
CA VAL A 62 -1.98 6.12 6.92
C VAL A 62 -2.29 5.06 5.90
N GLU A 63 -1.32 4.23 5.58
CA GLU A 63 -1.48 3.16 4.58
C GLU A 63 -0.84 1.89 5.09
N ASP A 64 -1.55 0.76 4.91
CA ASP A 64 -0.98 -0.56 5.10
C ASP A 64 -1.24 -1.47 3.91
N THR A 65 -0.26 -2.33 3.60
CA THR A 65 -0.30 -3.20 2.41
C THR A 65 0.17 -4.59 2.76
N GLY A 66 -0.59 -5.56 2.28
CA GLY A 66 -0.22 -6.98 2.29
C GLY A 66 -0.18 -7.56 0.89
N ILE A 67 0.46 -8.71 0.77
CA ILE A 67 0.37 -9.61 -0.37
C ILE A 67 -0.12 -10.97 0.13
N PHE A 68 -1.00 -11.59 -0.63
CA PHE A 68 -1.69 -12.82 -0.25
C PHE A 68 -1.50 -13.84 -1.36
N PHE A 69 -1.00 -15.02 -1.02
CA PHE A 69 -0.80 -16.12 -1.94
C PHE A 69 -2.05 -17.02 -1.93
N ASP A 70 -2.61 -17.26 -3.09
CA ASP A 70 -3.81 -18.11 -3.21
C ASP A 70 -3.53 -19.52 -2.70
N GLY A 71 -4.50 -20.08 -1.95
CA GLY A 71 -4.37 -21.39 -1.32
C GLY A 71 -3.54 -21.41 -0.03
N LEU A 72 -3.10 -20.23 0.47
CA LEU A 72 -2.47 -20.06 1.78
C LEU A 72 -3.27 -19.02 2.57
N THR A 73 -3.86 -19.44 3.69
CA THR A 73 -4.69 -18.56 4.52
C THR A 73 -3.88 -17.40 5.07
N GLU A 74 -4.24 -16.16 4.67
CA GLU A 74 -3.63 -14.89 5.13
C GLU A 74 -2.09 -14.83 5.03
N PHE A 75 -1.48 -15.61 4.12
CA PHE A 75 -0.01 -15.66 3.96
C PHE A 75 0.45 -14.99 2.66
N PRO A 76 1.53 -14.21 2.69
CA PRO A 76 2.21 -13.56 3.83
C PRO A 76 1.33 -12.54 4.54
N GLY A 77 0.24 -12.06 3.91
CA GLY A 77 -0.75 -11.15 4.43
C GLY A 77 -0.17 -9.79 4.84
N ALA A 78 -0.68 -9.25 5.93
CA ALA A 78 -0.19 -8.00 6.51
C ALA A 78 1.27 -8.11 7.01
N ASN A 79 1.76 -9.32 7.28
CA ASN A 79 3.13 -9.58 7.75
C ASN A 79 4.15 -9.65 6.60
N ALA A 80 3.83 -9.22 5.39
CA ALA A 80 4.67 -9.38 4.19
C ALA A 80 6.12 -8.96 4.41
N LYS A 81 6.38 -7.80 5.02
CA LYS A 81 7.75 -7.33 5.31
C LYS A 81 8.49 -8.30 6.23
N ARG A 82 7.88 -8.67 7.35
CA ARG A 82 8.47 -9.58 8.35
C ARG A 82 8.72 -10.98 7.79
N ILE A 83 7.80 -11.51 6.98
CA ILE A 83 7.96 -12.80 6.32
C ILE A 83 9.14 -12.74 5.33
N TYR A 84 9.21 -11.70 4.50
CA TYR A 84 10.34 -11.52 3.59
C TYR A 84 11.68 -11.45 4.35
N GLU A 85 11.76 -10.70 5.43
CA GLU A 85 12.97 -10.59 6.27
C GLU A 85 13.38 -11.94 6.89
N LYS A 86 12.39 -12.80 7.18
CA LYS A 86 12.64 -14.12 7.81
C LYS A 86 13.05 -15.20 6.81
N ILE A 87 12.39 -15.30 5.65
CA ILE A 87 12.57 -16.44 4.71
C ILE A 87 13.17 -16.04 3.36
N GLY A 88 13.31 -14.74 3.10
CA GLY A 88 13.86 -14.21 1.84
C GLY A 88 13.05 -14.60 0.60
N TYR A 89 13.67 -14.38 -0.57
CA TYR A 89 13.04 -14.77 -1.83
C TYR A 89 12.96 -16.29 -2.00
N ALA A 90 13.97 -17.04 -1.55
CA ALA A 90 13.98 -18.51 -1.67
C ALA A 90 12.73 -19.12 -1.00
N GLY A 91 12.43 -18.71 0.22
CA GLY A 91 11.24 -19.17 0.92
C GLY A 91 9.95 -18.73 0.24
N LEU A 92 9.84 -17.47 -0.20
CA LEU A 92 8.64 -16.96 -0.87
C LEU A 92 8.35 -17.69 -2.19
N LEU A 93 9.37 -17.92 -3.02
CA LEU A 93 9.23 -18.64 -4.29
C LEU A 93 8.83 -20.09 -4.06
N ARG A 94 9.42 -20.75 -3.05
CA ARG A 94 9.04 -22.12 -2.65
C ARG A 94 7.59 -22.20 -2.22
N PHE A 95 7.10 -21.29 -1.36
CA PHE A 95 5.68 -21.28 -0.97
C PHE A 95 4.74 -21.03 -2.16
N ALA A 96 5.12 -20.15 -3.08
CA ALA A 96 4.32 -19.90 -4.28
C ALA A 96 4.26 -21.13 -5.20
N SER A 97 5.39 -21.85 -5.40
CA SER A 97 5.44 -23.07 -6.25
C SER A 97 4.67 -24.26 -5.69
N MET A 98 4.51 -24.35 -4.37
CA MET A 98 3.69 -25.38 -3.73
C MET A 98 2.17 -25.25 -3.98
N LYS A 99 1.74 -24.13 -4.54
CA LYS A 99 0.35 -23.77 -4.83
C LYS A 99 0.21 -23.29 -6.27
N SER A 100 -0.85 -22.58 -6.57
CA SER A 100 -1.12 -22.07 -7.95
C SER A 100 -0.15 -21.00 -8.45
N GLY A 101 0.72 -20.49 -7.60
CA GLY A 101 1.51 -19.29 -7.87
C GLY A 101 0.70 -18.01 -7.95
N LYS A 102 -0.63 -18.07 -7.96
CA LYS A 102 -1.50 -16.88 -7.96
C LYS A 102 -1.38 -16.11 -6.64
N ALA A 103 -1.45 -14.80 -6.73
CA ALA A 103 -1.38 -13.93 -5.57
C ALA A 103 -2.10 -12.60 -5.83
N TYR A 104 -2.36 -11.85 -4.79
CA TYR A 104 -2.85 -10.48 -4.93
C TYR A 104 -2.24 -9.57 -3.88
N PHE A 105 -1.97 -8.34 -4.29
CA PHE A 105 -1.74 -7.25 -3.34
C PHE A 105 -3.06 -6.64 -2.89
N LYS A 106 -3.12 -6.24 -1.63
CA LYS A 106 -4.19 -5.41 -1.08
C LYS A 106 -3.58 -4.26 -0.31
N THR A 107 -4.03 -3.04 -0.61
CA THR A 107 -3.72 -1.84 0.18
C THR A 107 -4.99 -1.36 0.88
N VAL A 108 -4.83 -0.89 2.10
CA VAL A 108 -5.86 -0.17 2.85
C VAL A 108 -5.28 1.18 3.29
N ILE A 109 -5.94 2.27 2.88
CA ILE A 109 -5.68 3.63 3.36
C ILE A 109 -6.75 3.98 4.39
N CYS A 110 -6.35 4.47 5.54
CA CYS A 110 -7.26 5.03 6.54
C CYS A 110 -7.08 6.55 6.60
N PHE A 111 -8.14 7.29 6.26
CA PHE A 111 -8.23 8.73 6.52
C PHE A 111 -8.78 8.96 7.92
N THR A 112 -8.26 9.99 8.60
CA THR A 112 -8.87 10.49 9.82
C THR A 112 -8.70 12.00 9.97
N ASP A 113 -9.74 12.66 10.46
CA ASP A 113 -9.77 14.05 10.91
C ASP A 113 -9.94 14.16 12.45
N GLY A 114 -9.82 13.01 13.12
CA GLY A 114 -10.03 12.86 14.57
C GLY A 114 -11.45 12.43 14.96
N LYS A 115 -12.43 12.77 14.14
CA LYS A 115 -13.84 12.35 14.33
C LYS A 115 -14.17 11.12 13.50
N ARG A 116 -13.72 11.08 12.25
CA ARG A 116 -14.00 10.02 11.29
C ARG A 116 -12.77 9.14 11.06
N HIS A 117 -13.00 7.87 10.77
CA HIS A 117 -11.99 6.90 10.35
C HIS A 117 -12.53 6.17 9.12
N ILE A 118 -12.19 6.65 7.94
CA ILE A 118 -12.72 6.14 6.67
C ILE A 118 -11.65 5.29 5.98
N LEU A 119 -12.04 4.11 5.52
CA LEU A 119 -11.15 3.15 4.88
C LEU A 119 -11.36 3.12 3.37
N PHE A 120 -10.25 3.13 2.63
CA PHE A 120 -10.21 2.98 1.19
C PHE A 120 -9.29 1.82 0.84
N SER A 121 -9.79 0.85 0.09
CA SER A 121 -9.00 -0.33 -0.27
C SER A 121 -8.83 -0.46 -1.78
N GLY A 122 -7.74 -1.09 -2.19
CA GLY A 122 -7.51 -1.48 -3.58
C GLY A 122 -6.80 -2.82 -3.66
N LYS A 123 -7.12 -3.60 -4.70
CA LYS A 123 -6.50 -4.91 -4.97
C LYS A 123 -5.86 -4.93 -6.36
N LEU A 124 -4.76 -5.66 -6.47
CA LEU A 124 -4.10 -5.99 -7.74
C LEU A 124 -3.83 -7.49 -7.74
N ARG A 125 -4.50 -8.21 -8.64
CA ARG A 125 -4.29 -9.64 -8.84
C ARG A 125 -3.09 -9.89 -9.75
N GLY A 126 -2.50 -11.08 -9.64
CA GLY A 126 -1.37 -11.49 -10.45
C GLY A 126 -0.82 -12.83 -10.03
N LYS A 127 0.45 -13.06 -10.35
CA LYS A 127 1.15 -14.31 -10.00
C LYS A 127 2.58 -14.01 -9.53
N ILE A 128 3.11 -14.91 -8.71
CA ILE A 128 4.51 -14.91 -8.29
C ILE A 128 5.35 -15.55 -9.39
N THR A 129 6.49 -14.97 -9.66
CA THR A 129 7.47 -15.47 -10.63
C THR A 129 8.26 -16.67 -10.06
N GLU A 130 8.93 -17.41 -10.94
CA GLU A 130 9.85 -18.50 -10.55
C GLU A 130 11.23 -17.98 -10.14
N ARG A 131 11.57 -16.74 -10.47
CA ARG A 131 12.88 -16.12 -10.20
C ARG A 131 12.73 -14.65 -9.80
N VAL A 132 13.78 -14.09 -9.21
CA VAL A 132 13.85 -12.69 -8.78
C VAL A 132 14.34 -11.80 -9.93
N TYR A 133 13.63 -10.72 -10.18
CA TYR A 133 13.97 -9.71 -11.19
C TYR A 133 14.50 -8.42 -10.57
N CYS A 134 15.15 -7.58 -11.37
CA CYS A 134 15.55 -6.22 -10.97
C CYS A 134 16.37 -6.17 -9.66
N LYS A 135 17.29 -7.09 -9.42
CA LYS A 135 18.04 -7.22 -8.15
C LYS A 135 18.67 -5.90 -7.68
N ASN A 136 19.17 -5.08 -8.61
CA ASN A 136 19.90 -3.83 -8.32
C ASN A 136 19.02 -2.59 -8.37
N LYS A 137 17.68 -2.72 -8.53
CA LYS A 137 16.78 -1.57 -8.62
C LYS A 137 16.19 -1.22 -7.24
N ASP A 138 16.13 0.07 -6.88
CA ASP A 138 15.48 0.53 -5.64
C ASP A 138 13.95 0.44 -5.77
N VAL A 139 13.40 -0.72 -5.40
CA VAL A 139 11.98 -1.05 -5.44
C VAL A 139 11.58 -1.89 -4.23
N MET A 140 10.28 -1.98 -3.94
CA MET A 140 9.81 -2.82 -2.86
C MET A 140 10.03 -4.31 -3.16
N PRO A 141 10.38 -5.15 -2.14
CA PRO A 141 10.82 -6.52 -2.36
C PRO A 141 9.87 -7.36 -3.22
N TYR A 142 8.59 -7.37 -2.93
CA TYR A 142 7.61 -8.18 -3.66
C TYR A 142 7.35 -7.72 -5.09
N GLU A 143 7.70 -6.48 -5.46
CA GLU A 143 7.62 -6.03 -6.85
C GLU A 143 8.56 -6.79 -7.79
N ARG A 144 9.61 -7.41 -7.24
CA ARG A 144 10.61 -8.18 -7.97
C ARG A 144 10.15 -9.57 -8.37
N ILE A 145 9.11 -10.07 -7.73
CA ILE A 145 8.60 -11.43 -7.91
C ILE A 145 7.12 -11.48 -8.26
N PHE A 146 6.48 -10.34 -8.53
CA PHE A 146 5.03 -10.30 -8.80
C PHE A 146 4.74 -9.74 -10.19
N VAL A 147 4.08 -10.55 -11.02
CA VAL A 147 3.56 -10.17 -12.35
C VAL A 147 2.08 -9.86 -12.23
N PRO A 148 1.65 -8.62 -12.51
CA PRO A 148 0.23 -8.28 -12.50
C PRO A 148 -0.57 -9.04 -13.55
N GLU A 149 -1.82 -9.32 -13.28
CA GLU A 149 -2.77 -9.86 -14.25
C GLU A 149 -2.85 -8.95 -15.50
N GLY A 150 -2.86 -9.56 -16.70
CA GLY A 150 -2.80 -8.83 -17.98
C GLY A 150 -1.42 -8.34 -18.39
N PHE A 151 -0.36 -8.68 -17.63
CA PHE A 151 1.02 -8.34 -17.94
C PHE A 151 1.90 -9.59 -18.03
N ASN A 152 3.00 -9.47 -18.82
CA ASN A 152 4.03 -10.51 -18.94
C ASN A 152 5.34 -10.16 -18.20
N ARG A 153 5.37 -9.04 -17.48
CA ARG A 153 6.57 -8.53 -16.78
C ARG A 153 6.25 -8.20 -15.32
N PRO A 154 7.19 -8.44 -14.39
CA PRO A 154 7.00 -8.10 -12.98
C PRO A 154 6.91 -6.58 -12.77
N LEU A 155 6.26 -6.19 -11.65
CA LEU A 155 6.05 -4.79 -11.28
C LEU A 155 7.34 -3.96 -11.28
N CYS A 156 8.46 -4.53 -10.88
CA CYS A 156 9.76 -3.84 -10.89
C CYS A 156 10.23 -3.41 -12.29
N MET A 157 9.74 -4.04 -13.35
CA MET A 157 10.06 -3.69 -14.74
C MET A 157 9.12 -2.63 -15.32
N LEU A 158 8.00 -2.34 -14.68
CA LEU A 158 7.07 -1.32 -15.13
C LEU A 158 7.56 0.08 -14.74
N SER A 159 7.26 1.07 -15.57
CA SER A 159 7.47 2.47 -15.22
C SER A 159 6.60 2.87 -14.03
N ARG A 160 7.02 3.91 -13.29
CA ARG A 160 6.21 4.44 -12.18
C ARG A 160 4.84 4.93 -12.66
N LYS A 161 4.77 5.55 -13.83
CA LYS A 161 3.51 5.96 -14.44
C LYS A 161 2.58 4.76 -14.61
N LYS A 162 3.07 3.66 -15.21
CA LYS A 162 2.27 2.45 -15.43
C LYS A 162 1.84 1.77 -14.13
N LYS A 163 2.72 1.71 -13.13
CA LYS A 163 2.34 1.22 -11.79
C LYS A 163 1.23 2.05 -11.16
N ASN A 164 1.30 3.38 -11.27
CA ASN A 164 0.28 4.29 -10.73
C ASN A 164 -1.07 4.21 -11.47
N GLU A 165 -1.14 3.58 -12.64
CA GLU A 165 -2.40 3.31 -13.33
C GLU A 165 -3.10 2.04 -12.82
N ILE A 166 -2.35 1.02 -12.41
CA ILE A 166 -2.89 -0.31 -12.18
C ILE A 166 -2.81 -0.79 -10.73
N SER A 167 -1.92 -0.21 -9.91
CA SER A 167 -1.55 -0.79 -8.62
C SER A 167 -2.71 -0.78 -7.60
N HIS A 168 -2.62 -1.71 -6.66
CA HIS A 168 -3.49 -1.77 -5.48
C HIS A 168 -3.51 -0.45 -4.71
N ARG A 169 -2.34 0.22 -4.57
CA ARG A 169 -2.20 1.51 -3.90
C ARG A 169 -2.87 2.62 -4.70
N ALA A 170 -2.71 2.62 -6.03
CA ALA A 170 -3.36 3.58 -6.90
C ALA A 170 -4.89 3.50 -6.75
N LYS A 171 -5.45 2.29 -6.84
CA LYS A 171 -6.90 2.09 -6.69
C LYS A 171 -7.43 2.57 -5.34
N ALA A 172 -6.68 2.38 -4.25
CA ALA A 172 -7.05 2.88 -2.93
C ALA A 172 -6.95 4.42 -2.85
N ALA A 173 -5.90 5.01 -3.44
CA ALA A 173 -5.69 6.46 -3.43
C ALA A 173 -6.70 7.21 -4.32
N GLU A 174 -7.09 6.65 -5.47
CA GLU A 174 -8.16 7.22 -6.32
C GLU A 174 -9.49 7.27 -5.55
N ARG A 175 -9.89 6.17 -4.89
CA ARG A 175 -11.11 6.15 -4.05
C ARG A 175 -11.07 7.17 -2.92
N LEU A 176 -9.92 7.36 -2.29
CA LEU A 176 -9.72 8.41 -1.30
C LEU A 176 -9.89 9.80 -1.94
N ALA A 177 -9.29 10.05 -3.11
CA ALA A 177 -9.39 11.33 -3.80
C ALA A 177 -10.84 11.67 -4.16
N ASP A 178 -11.57 10.70 -4.71
CA ASP A 178 -12.99 10.87 -5.05
C ASP A 178 -13.85 11.20 -3.81
N TRP A 179 -13.57 10.51 -2.70
CA TRP A 179 -14.26 10.77 -1.45
C TRP A 179 -13.93 12.16 -0.87
N LEU A 180 -12.65 12.55 -0.90
CA LEU A 180 -12.21 13.87 -0.44
C LEU A 180 -12.88 15.00 -1.22
N LYS A 181 -13.00 14.87 -2.55
CA LYS A 181 -13.69 15.85 -3.40
C LYS A 181 -15.17 16.02 -3.05
N LYS A 182 -15.85 14.91 -2.69
CA LYS A 182 -17.28 14.91 -2.38
C LYS A 182 -17.63 15.36 -0.96
N ASN A 183 -16.72 15.11 -0.01
CA ASN A 183 -17.06 15.20 1.42
C ASN A 183 -16.27 16.26 2.19
N ILE A 184 -15.31 16.89 1.56
CA ILE A 184 -14.55 17.99 2.15
C ILE A 184 -14.71 19.20 1.26
N GLU A 185 -15.84 19.88 1.43
CA GLU A 185 -16.04 21.20 0.86
C GLU A 185 -14.99 22.16 1.42
N PHE A 186 -14.18 22.72 0.51
CA PHE A 186 -13.37 23.95 0.66
C PHE A 186 -12.20 24.03 1.65
N GLY A 187 -11.72 22.94 2.26
CA GLY A 187 -10.57 23.02 3.19
C GLY A 187 -9.18 22.73 2.60
N PHE A 188 -9.08 22.20 1.37
CA PHE A 188 -7.78 21.82 0.76
C PHE A 188 -7.38 22.63 -0.48
N LYS A 189 -8.17 23.67 -0.84
CA LYS A 189 -7.75 24.64 -1.84
C LYS A 189 -6.87 25.69 -1.15
N ASN A 190 -5.59 25.68 -1.47
CA ASN A 190 -4.59 26.73 -1.31
C ASN A 190 -4.50 27.43 0.08
N VAL A 191 -3.53 27.03 0.87
CA VAL A 191 -2.63 27.92 1.59
C VAL A 191 -1.21 27.47 1.29
#